data_61392091b22a31e3fad6fee56ffb57b4
#
_entry.id   61392091b22a31e3fad6fee56ffb57b4
#
_cell.length_a   1.000
_cell.length_b   1.000
_cell.length_c   1.000
_cell.angle_alpha   90.00
_cell.angle_beta   90.00
_cell.angle_gamma   90.00
#
_symmetry.space_group_name_H-M   'P 1'
#
loop_
_entity.id
_entity.type
_entity.pdbx_description
1 polymer ?
#
loop_
_entity_poly.entity_id
_entity_poly.type
_entity_poly.pdbx_seq_one_letter_code
_entity_poly.pdbx_strand_id
1 'polypeptide(L)'
;AIEKIESTIPEHLFYEIDLIIVGQFPELISRKVKSVYLDGAIYVTNEQESVDDLYDDIIHELAHSLEKPYGLELYGDDKLKLEYLGKKQRLLDTLRIHGYNIDNDFDHVSDYVQEFDEFLYFDLGFERLKSFTRGLFVTPYSVTSLSEYFSEGFEHYLIHDPVYLSKISPELYIKVKYLIEPETET
;
A
#
# COMPACT_ATOMS: atom_id res chain seq x y z
N ALA A 1 7.23 19.35 -2.34
CA ALA A 1 6.44 18.26 -1.76
C ALA A 1 5.46 18.80 -0.71
N ILE A 2 5.91 19.47 0.36
CA ILE A 2 5.05 19.89 1.50
C ILE A 2 3.83 20.71 1.05
N GLU A 3 4.01 21.77 0.27
CA GLU A 3 2.89 22.58 -0.23
C GLU A 3 1.85 21.75 -1.04
N LYS A 4 2.32 20.76 -1.80
CA LYS A 4 1.45 19.84 -2.54
C LYS A 4 0.68 18.93 -1.57
N ILE A 5 1.34 18.42 -0.52
CA ILE A 5 0.74 17.62 0.54
C ILE A 5 -0.38 18.40 1.23
N GLU A 6 -0.09 19.58 1.74
CA GLU A 6 -1.04 20.46 2.46
C GLU A 6 -2.26 20.85 1.59
N SER A 7 -2.07 20.96 0.27
CA SER A 7 -3.16 21.33 -0.65
C SER A 7 -4.01 20.13 -1.12
N THR A 8 -3.50 18.92 -1.01
CA THR A 8 -4.14 17.72 -1.60
C THR A 8 -4.77 16.82 -0.55
N ILE A 9 -4.19 16.79 0.68
CA ILE A 9 -4.60 15.85 1.72
C ILE A 9 -5.40 16.59 2.80
N PRO A 10 -6.57 16.07 3.20
CA PRO A 10 -7.35 16.63 4.29
C PRO A 10 -6.57 16.65 5.61
N GLU A 11 -6.66 17.76 6.33
CA GLU A 11 -5.91 18.01 7.56
C GLU A 11 -6.11 16.91 8.62
N HIS A 12 -7.31 16.34 8.72
CA HIS A 12 -7.64 15.32 9.72
C HIS A 12 -6.83 14.00 9.54
N LEU A 13 -6.28 13.76 8.36
CA LEU A 13 -5.46 12.58 8.11
C LEU A 13 -4.02 12.70 8.66
N PHE A 14 -3.62 13.90 9.08
CA PHE A 14 -2.30 14.14 9.67
C PHE A 14 -2.26 14.05 11.19
N TYR A 15 -3.36 13.76 11.87
CA TYR A 15 -3.42 13.79 13.34
C TYR A 15 -2.45 12.81 14.03
N GLU A 16 -2.06 11.73 13.33
CA GLU A 16 -1.08 10.78 13.82
C GLU A 16 0.37 11.11 13.39
N ILE A 17 0.58 12.22 12.67
CA ILE A 17 1.89 12.63 12.17
C ILE A 17 2.37 13.86 12.92
N ASP A 18 3.38 13.68 13.74
CA ASP A 18 4.07 14.76 14.44
C ASP A 18 5.20 15.39 13.60
N LEU A 19 5.90 14.55 12.83
CA LEU A 19 7.11 14.94 12.11
C LEU A 19 7.26 14.19 10.77
N ILE A 20 7.77 14.92 9.77
CA ILE A 20 8.31 14.32 8.54
C ILE A 20 9.79 14.66 8.48
N ILE A 21 10.65 13.66 8.48
CA ILE A 21 12.11 13.81 8.60
C ILE A 21 12.78 13.23 7.35
N VAL A 22 13.46 14.09 6.60
CA VAL A 22 14.18 13.71 5.37
C VAL A 22 15.67 13.60 5.65
N GLY A 23 16.27 12.44 5.38
CA GLY A 23 17.69 12.21 5.66
C GLY A 23 18.15 10.78 5.39
N GLN A 24 19.33 10.44 5.90
CA GLN A 24 19.86 9.07 5.87
C GLN A 24 19.69 8.46 7.27
N PHE A 25 18.97 7.33 7.34
CA PHE A 25 18.67 6.67 8.60
C PHE A 25 19.10 5.20 8.56
N PRO A 26 19.72 4.68 9.64
CA PRO A 26 20.11 3.27 9.71
C PRO A 26 18.96 2.30 9.46
N GLU A 27 17.75 2.64 9.91
CA GLU A 27 16.51 1.86 9.74
C GLU A 27 16.17 1.67 8.26
N LEU A 28 16.22 2.73 7.45
CA LEU A 28 15.93 2.67 6.02
C LEU A 28 16.99 1.84 5.29
N ILE A 29 18.28 2.04 5.65
CA ILE A 29 19.41 1.34 5.03
C ILE A 29 19.33 -0.17 5.35
N SER A 30 19.09 -0.52 6.60
CA SER A 30 19.04 -1.92 7.04
C SER A 30 17.85 -2.69 6.45
N ARG A 31 16.72 -2.03 6.29
CA ARG A 31 15.49 -2.60 5.71
C ARG A 31 15.45 -2.48 4.18
N LYS A 32 16.36 -1.70 3.58
CA LYS A 32 16.40 -1.41 2.13
C LYS A 32 15.11 -0.78 1.62
N VAL A 33 14.51 0.10 2.43
CA VAL A 33 13.32 0.87 2.08
C VAL A 33 13.66 2.34 1.93
N LYS A 34 12.84 3.11 1.20
CA LYS A 34 13.03 4.55 0.99
C LYS A 34 12.37 5.38 2.09
N SER A 35 11.34 4.84 2.73
CA SER A 35 10.55 5.51 3.76
C SER A 35 10.07 4.52 4.82
N VAL A 36 9.65 5.04 5.98
CA VAL A 36 8.99 4.28 7.04
C VAL A 36 8.23 5.21 7.99
N TYR A 37 7.00 4.83 8.37
CA TYR A 37 6.28 5.43 9.48
C TYR A 37 6.62 4.72 10.78
N LEU A 38 7.06 5.46 11.80
CA LEU A 38 7.35 4.95 13.14
C LEU A 38 6.92 5.97 14.20
N ASP A 39 6.02 5.57 15.09
CA ASP A 39 5.65 6.30 16.31
C ASP A 39 5.38 7.80 16.11
N GLY A 40 4.54 8.16 15.14
CA GLY A 40 4.17 9.55 14.84
C GLY A 40 5.13 10.28 13.91
N ALA A 41 6.18 9.63 13.41
CA ALA A 41 7.11 10.24 12.49
C ALA A 41 7.24 9.45 11.17
N ILE A 42 7.24 10.18 10.06
CA ILE A 42 7.59 9.64 8.75
C ILE A 42 9.07 9.94 8.49
N TYR A 43 9.86 8.90 8.32
CA TYR A 43 11.27 9.00 7.90
C TYR A 43 11.37 8.70 6.42
N VAL A 44 11.98 9.60 5.66
CA VAL A 44 12.16 9.43 4.21
C VAL A 44 13.62 9.65 3.84
N THR A 45 14.17 8.84 2.94
CA THR A 45 15.53 9.05 2.44
C THR A 45 15.63 10.37 1.67
N ASN A 46 16.78 11.02 1.75
CA ASN A 46 17.11 12.16 0.90
C ASN A 46 17.68 11.76 -0.47
N GLU A 47 17.81 10.46 -0.74
CA GLU A 47 18.19 9.91 -2.04
C GLU A 47 16.94 9.65 -2.89
N GLN A 48 16.34 10.74 -3.41
CA GLN A 48 15.16 10.71 -4.26
C GLN A 48 15.53 11.08 -5.70
N GLU A 49 14.90 10.43 -6.67
CA GLU A 49 15.10 10.75 -8.09
C GLU A 49 14.37 12.04 -8.48
N SER A 50 13.25 12.32 -7.82
CA SER A 50 12.42 13.49 -8.04
C SER A 50 11.70 13.98 -6.78
N VAL A 51 11.09 15.17 -6.86
CA VAL A 51 10.20 15.68 -5.79
C VAL A 51 8.90 14.90 -5.74
N ASP A 52 8.46 14.34 -6.87
CA ASP A 52 7.26 13.52 -6.93
C ASP A 52 7.49 12.17 -6.23
N ASP A 53 8.66 11.53 -6.36
CA ASP A 53 8.98 10.31 -5.60
C ASP A 53 8.96 10.56 -4.09
N LEU A 54 9.50 11.71 -3.64
CA LEU A 54 9.42 12.10 -2.23
C LEU A 54 7.96 12.29 -1.78
N TYR A 55 7.12 12.85 -2.63
CA TYR A 55 5.69 13.01 -2.36
C TYR A 55 4.99 11.66 -2.25
N ASP A 56 5.25 10.75 -3.18
CA ASP A 56 4.67 9.42 -3.22
C ASP A 56 5.06 8.61 -1.97
N ASP A 57 6.35 8.60 -1.59
CA ASP A 57 6.85 7.96 -0.37
C ASP A 57 6.15 8.50 0.90
N ILE A 58 5.93 9.82 1.00
CA ILE A 58 5.24 10.42 2.16
C ILE A 58 3.76 10.01 2.20
N ILE A 59 3.08 9.98 1.06
CA ILE A 59 1.67 9.55 0.98
C ILE A 59 1.52 8.08 1.38
N HIS A 60 2.45 7.25 0.93
CA HIS A 60 2.49 5.83 1.28
C HIS A 60 2.61 5.63 2.81
N GLU A 61 3.54 6.31 3.45
CA GLU A 61 3.75 6.23 4.90
C GLU A 61 2.60 6.87 5.70
N LEU A 62 1.98 7.92 5.16
CA LEU A 62 0.76 8.48 5.74
C LEU A 62 -0.35 7.42 5.78
N ALA A 63 -0.53 6.61 4.73
CA ALA A 63 -1.51 5.54 4.74
C ALA A 63 -1.25 4.55 5.88
N HIS A 64 0.00 4.13 6.09
CA HIS A 64 0.35 3.24 7.22
C HIS A 64 0.04 3.87 8.58
N SER A 65 0.19 5.19 8.75
CA SER A 65 -0.18 5.87 9.99
C SER A 65 -1.68 5.81 10.30
N LEU A 66 -2.52 5.70 9.28
CA LEU A 66 -3.98 5.63 9.41
C LEU A 66 -4.49 4.23 9.82
N GLU A 67 -3.71 3.18 9.62
CA GLU A 67 -4.16 1.81 9.90
C GLU A 67 -4.52 1.58 11.37
N LYS A 68 -3.77 2.18 12.30
CA LYS A 68 -4.03 2.01 13.74
C LYS A 68 -5.26 2.78 14.20
N PRO A 69 -5.42 4.09 13.94
CA PRO A 69 -6.59 4.85 14.37
C PRO A 69 -7.88 4.44 13.66
N TYR A 70 -7.80 4.06 12.37
CA TYR A 70 -8.96 3.67 11.56
C TYR A 70 -9.07 2.15 11.33
N GLY A 71 -8.42 1.34 12.17
CA GLY A 71 -8.37 -0.11 11.98
C GLY A 71 -9.74 -0.79 12.00
N LEU A 72 -10.70 -0.28 12.78
CA LEU A 72 -12.07 -0.81 12.82
C LEU A 72 -12.82 -0.51 11.52
N GLU A 73 -12.70 0.70 11.01
CA GLU A 73 -13.34 1.15 9.77
C GLU A 73 -12.75 0.43 8.55
N LEU A 74 -11.43 0.23 8.54
CA LEU A 74 -10.72 -0.42 7.45
C LEU A 74 -10.95 -1.93 7.42
N TYR A 75 -10.81 -2.58 8.56
CA TYR A 75 -10.69 -4.05 8.63
C TYR A 75 -11.83 -4.74 9.39
N GLY A 76 -12.63 -4.00 10.19
CA GLY A 76 -13.61 -4.59 11.10
C GLY A 76 -14.76 -5.36 10.46
N ASP A 77 -15.08 -5.12 9.19
CA ASP A 77 -16.11 -5.82 8.43
C ASP A 77 -15.56 -6.94 7.52
N ASP A 78 -14.25 -7.21 7.57
CA ASP A 78 -13.50 -8.17 6.75
C ASP A 78 -13.58 -7.97 5.21
N LYS A 79 -14.32 -7.01 4.69
CA LYS A 79 -14.53 -6.86 3.25
C LYS A 79 -13.24 -6.56 2.49
N LEU A 80 -12.43 -5.63 3.02
CA LEU A 80 -11.14 -5.31 2.41
C LEU A 80 -10.21 -6.52 2.41
N LYS A 81 -10.17 -7.27 3.50
CA LYS A 81 -9.38 -8.49 3.63
C LYS A 81 -9.83 -9.57 2.64
N LEU A 82 -11.15 -9.77 2.50
CA LEU A 82 -11.69 -10.75 1.57
C LEU A 82 -11.43 -10.36 0.11
N GLU A 83 -11.50 -9.07 -0.24
CA GLU A 83 -11.14 -8.58 -1.57
C GLU A 83 -9.66 -8.85 -1.86
N TYR A 84 -8.76 -8.49 -0.93
CA TYR A 84 -7.33 -8.74 -1.06
C TYR A 84 -7.00 -10.22 -1.23
N LEU A 85 -7.49 -11.08 -0.32
CA LEU A 85 -7.24 -12.53 -0.37
C LEU A 85 -7.79 -13.16 -1.64
N GLY A 86 -8.97 -12.74 -2.09
CA GLY A 86 -9.56 -13.23 -3.35
C GLY A 86 -8.71 -12.88 -4.58
N LYS A 87 -8.07 -11.71 -4.59
CA LYS A 87 -7.14 -11.30 -5.65
C LYS A 87 -5.82 -12.05 -5.56
N LYS A 88 -5.26 -12.16 -4.35
CA LYS A 88 -4.04 -12.92 -4.09
C LYS A 88 -4.20 -14.36 -4.56
N GLN A 89 -5.31 -15.01 -4.21
CA GLN A 89 -5.61 -16.36 -4.65
C GLN A 89 -5.62 -16.48 -6.19
N ARG A 90 -6.29 -15.57 -6.90
CA ARG A 90 -6.32 -15.57 -8.38
C ARG A 90 -4.92 -15.43 -8.98
N LEU A 91 -4.07 -14.59 -8.39
CA LEU A 91 -2.69 -14.45 -8.81
C LEU A 91 -1.92 -15.75 -8.61
N LEU A 92 -1.99 -16.34 -7.40
CA LEU A 92 -1.27 -17.58 -7.06
C LEU A 92 -1.71 -18.75 -7.91
N ASP A 93 -3.01 -18.91 -8.17
CA ASP A 93 -3.54 -19.94 -9.08
C ASP A 93 -3.02 -19.75 -10.50
N THR A 94 -2.98 -18.50 -10.98
CA THR A 94 -2.42 -18.18 -12.29
C THR A 94 -0.93 -18.56 -12.38
N LEU A 95 -0.16 -18.21 -11.35
CA LEU A 95 1.27 -18.55 -11.30
C LEU A 95 1.50 -20.06 -11.26
N ARG A 96 0.70 -20.83 -10.49
CA ARG A 96 0.76 -22.29 -10.45
C ARG A 96 0.46 -22.90 -11.83
N ILE A 97 -0.54 -22.38 -12.55
CA ILE A 97 -0.83 -22.80 -13.94
C ILE A 97 0.36 -22.54 -14.87
N HIS A 98 1.14 -21.49 -14.63
CA HIS A 98 2.36 -21.19 -15.39
C HIS A 98 3.60 -21.96 -14.91
N GLY A 99 3.43 -22.89 -13.97
CA GLY A 99 4.49 -23.83 -13.54
C GLY A 99 5.34 -23.33 -12.38
N TYR A 100 4.95 -22.25 -11.70
CA TYR A 100 5.62 -21.82 -10.47
C TYR A 100 5.22 -22.73 -9.30
N ASN A 101 6.22 -23.17 -8.53
CA ASN A 101 5.98 -23.95 -7.32
C ASN A 101 5.78 -22.98 -6.15
N ILE A 102 4.53 -22.82 -5.73
CA ILE A 102 4.15 -21.86 -4.68
C ILE A 102 3.47 -22.61 -3.56
N ASP A 103 3.93 -22.37 -2.33
CA ASP A 103 3.34 -22.96 -1.13
C ASP A 103 1.87 -22.51 -0.99
N ASN A 104 1.00 -23.46 -0.67
CA ASN A 104 -0.42 -23.19 -0.44
C ASN A 104 -0.66 -22.38 0.85
N ASP A 105 0.29 -22.38 1.78
CA ASP A 105 0.19 -21.59 3.00
C ASP A 105 0.09 -20.09 2.71
N PHE A 106 0.60 -19.61 1.59
CA PHE A 106 0.47 -18.20 1.19
C PHE A 106 -0.95 -17.79 0.78
N ASP A 107 -1.84 -18.73 0.43
CA ASP A 107 -3.18 -18.43 -0.08
C ASP A 107 -4.06 -17.68 0.91
N HIS A 108 -3.86 -17.90 2.21
CA HIS A 108 -4.71 -17.40 3.26
C HIS A 108 -4.04 -16.37 4.18
N VAL A 109 -2.77 -16.05 3.94
CA VAL A 109 -2.02 -15.10 4.75
C VAL A 109 -2.21 -13.68 4.22
N SER A 110 -2.71 -12.80 5.09
CA SER A 110 -2.90 -11.36 4.80
C SER A 110 -1.71 -10.51 5.26
N ASP A 111 -0.94 -10.99 6.20
CA ASP A 111 0.22 -10.29 6.73
C ASP A 111 1.43 -10.45 5.82
N TYR A 112 2.43 -9.59 6.01
CA TYR A 112 3.71 -9.70 5.31
C TYR A 112 4.43 -11.00 5.68
N VAL A 113 4.92 -11.71 4.67
CA VAL A 113 5.72 -12.93 4.80
C VAL A 113 6.97 -12.77 3.96
N GLN A 114 8.14 -12.79 4.60
CA GLN A 114 9.42 -12.57 3.94
C GLN A 114 9.67 -13.59 2.82
N GLU A 115 9.37 -14.86 3.05
CA GLU A 115 9.56 -15.93 2.06
C GLU A 115 8.69 -15.71 0.81
N PHE A 116 7.51 -15.15 0.97
CA PHE A 116 6.64 -14.80 -0.14
C PHE A 116 7.17 -13.61 -0.93
N ASP A 117 7.66 -12.58 -0.24
CA ASP A 117 8.27 -11.41 -0.87
C ASP A 117 9.55 -11.81 -1.63
N GLU A 118 10.40 -12.65 -1.03
CA GLU A 118 11.58 -13.21 -1.68
C GLU A 118 11.23 -14.01 -2.95
N PHE A 119 10.19 -14.84 -2.91
CA PHE A 119 9.68 -15.53 -4.08
C PHE A 119 9.25 -14.55 -5.18
N LEU A 120 8.49 -13.52 -4.85
CA LEU A 120 8.03 -12.52 -5.81
C LEU A 120 9.20 -11.77 -6.46
N TYR A 121 10.23 -11.46 -5.68
CA TYR A 121 11.39 -10.70 -6.14
C TYR A 121 12.40 -11.53 -6.91
N PHE A 122 12.82 -12.70 -6.36
CA PHE A 122 13.91 -13.50 -6.91
C PHE A 122 13.46 -14.58 -7.90
N ASP A 123 12.37 -15.30 -7.62
CA ASP A 123 11.93 -16.42 -8.45
C ASP A 123 11.02 -15.95 -9.60
N LEU A 124 10.07 -15.06 -9.31
CA LEU A 124 9.18 -14.51 -10.34
C LEU A 124 9.84 -13.34 -11.07
N GLY A 125 10.37 -12.36 -10.33
CA GLY A 125 10.97 -11.14 -10.83
C GLY A 125 9.97 -10.07 -11.19
N PHE A 126 10.40 -8.80 -11.06
CA PHE A 126 9.53 -7.62 -11.13
C PHE A 126 8.71 -7.52 -12.42
N GLU A 127 9.30 -7.73 -13.60
CA GLU A 127 8.61 -7.57 -14.88
C GLU A 127 7.48 -8.60 -15.07
N ARG A 128 7.69 -9.81 -14.59
CA ARG A 128 6.65 -10.85 -14.64
C ARG A 128 5.56 -10.58 -13.61
N LEU A 129 5.94 -10.22 -12.39
CA LEU A 129 4.99 -9.83 -11.35
C LEU A 129 4.10 -8.69 -11.84
N LYS A 130 4.68 -7.64 -12.42
CA LYS A 130 3.94 -6.51 -13.03
C LYS A 130 2.97 -6.97 -14.12
N SER A 131 3.35 -7.97 -14.92
CA SER A 131 2.48 -8.52 -15.96
C SER A 131 1.30 -9.30 -15.36
N PHE A 132 1.54 -10.14 -14.35
CA PHE A 132 0.51 -10.98 -13.73
C PHE A 132 -0.44 -10.19 -12.81
N THR A 133 0.03 -9.09 -12.22
CA THR A 133 -0.80 -8.23 -11.33
C THR A 133 -1.63 -7.20 -12.08
N ARG A 134 -1.37 -6.99 -13.38
CA ARG A 134 -2.10 -6.00 -14.19
C ARG A 134 -3.60 -6.25 -14.20
N GLY A 135 -4.38 -5.21 -13.81
CA GLY A 135 -5.84 -5.28 -13.72
C GLY A 135 -6.36 -6.08 -12.53
N LEU A 136 -5.47 -6.58 -11.68
CA LEU A 136 -5.79 -7.25 -10.44
C LEU A 136 -5.40 -6.41 -9.22
N PHE A 137 -4.23 -5.80 -9.26
CA PHE A 137 -3.71 -4.89 -8.25
C PHE A 137 -3.33 -3.54 -8.89
N VAL A 138 -3.27 -2.46 -8.10
CA VAL A 138 -2.85 -1.14 -8.59
C VAL A 138 -1.36 -1.10 -8.88
N THR A 139 -0.57 -1.77 -8.03
CA THR A 139 0.87 -1.96 -8.22
C THR A 139 1.26 -3.42 -7.95
N PRO A 140 2.44 -3.86 -8.42
CA PRO A 140 2.97 -5.18 -8.08
C PRO A 140 3.20 -5.37 -6.57
N TYR A 141 3.54 -4.32 -5.85
CA TYR A 141 3.85 -4.37 -4.42
C TYR A 141 2.60 -4.61 -3.57
N SER A 142 1.42 -4.15 -4.02
CA SER A 142 0.13 -4.36 -3.35
C SER A 142 -0.18 -5.83 -2.99
N VAL A 143 0.50 -6.81 -3.59
CA VAL A 143 0.25 -8.23 -3.32
C VAL A 143 0.96 -8.76 -2.07
N THR A 144 1.94 -8.04 -1.54
CA THR A 144 2.82 -8.53 -0.48
C THR A 144 2.11 -8.68 0.86
N SER A 145 1.22 -7.75 1.20
CA SER A 145 0.38 -7.81 2.40
C SER A 145 -0.92 -7.01 2.25
N LEU A 146 -1.85 -7.21 3.18
CA LEU A 146 -3.09 -6.41 3.27
C LEU A 146 -2.79 -4.95 3.59
N SER A 147 -1.78 -4.69 4.43
CA SER A 147 -1.30 -3.35 4.76
C SER A 147 -0.77 -2.64 3.50
N GLU A 148 0.09 -3.29 2.71
CA GLU A 148 0.58 -2.74 1.45
C GLU A 148 -0.52 -2.60 0.39
N TYR A 149 -1.51 -3.49 0.39
CA TYR A 149 -2.68 -3.36 -0.47
C TYR A 149 -3.48 -2.09 -0.16
N PHE A 150 -3.60 -1.76 1.12
CA PHE A 150 -4.27 -0.52 1.55
C PHE A 150 -3.43 0.70 1.22
N SER A 151 -2.14 0.75 1.58
CA SER A 151 -1.28 1.92 1.37
C SER A 151 -1.10 2.26 -0.12
N GLU A 152 -0.87 1.28 -0.96
CA GLU A 152 -0.79 1.45 -2.42
C GLU A 152 -2.11 1.92 -3.03
N GLY A 153 -3.25 1.44 -2.51
CA GLY A 153 -4.56 1.91 -2.94
C GLY A 153 -4.88 3.33 -2.49
N PHE A 154 -4.47 3.72 -1.30
CA PHE A 154 -4.59 5.07 -0.77
C PHE A 154 -3.75 6.06 -1.60
N GLU A 155 -2.49 5.73 -1.85
CA GLU A 155 -1.59 6.47 -2.73
C GLU A 155 -2.20 6.61 -4.13
N HIS A 156 -2.65 5.50 -4.72
CA HIS A 156 -3.26 5.51 -6.06
C HIS A 156 -4.50 6.40 -6.15
N TYR A 157 -5.34 6.41 -5.10
CA TYR A 157 -6.52 7.28 -5.04
C TYR A 157 -6.14 8.76 -5.10
N LEU A 158 -5.10 9.18 -4.39
CA LEU A 158 -4.68 10.58 -4.28
C LEU A 158 -3.85 11.06 -5.49
N ILE A 159 -3.03 10.18 -6.07
CA ILE A 159 -2.02 10.56 -7.05
C ILE A 159 -2.44 10.22 -8.48
N HIS A 160 -3.24 9.15 -8.65
CA HIS A 160 -3.60 8.61 -9.95
C HIS A 160 -5.10 8.71 -10.26
N ASP A 161 -5.65 7.71 -10.95
CA ASP A 161 -7.05 7.67 -11.35
C ASP A 161 -7.93 6.88 -10.36
N PRO A 162 -8.70 7.57 -9.48
CA PRO A 162 -9.58 6.89 -8.53
C PRO A 162 -10.69 6.08 -9.23
N VAL A 163 -11.05 6.41 -10.48
CA VAL A 163 -12.03 5.63 -11.24
C VAL A 163 -11.45 4.28 -11.63
N TYR A 164 -10.16 4.20 -11.94
CA TYR A 164 -9.49 2.90 -12.17
C TYR A 164 -9.50 2.06 -10.89
N LEU A 165 -9.12 2.65 -9.75
CA LEU A 165 -9.16 1.98 -8.45
C LEU A 165 -10.56 1.42 -8.16
N SER A 166 -11.63 2.20 -8.35
CA SER A 166 -13.01 1.75 -8.10
C SER A 166 -13.44 0.54 -8.93
N LYS A 167 -12.86 0.36 -10.12
CA LYS A 167 -13.16 -0.77 -11.02
C LYS A 167 -12.43 -2.05 -10.62
N ILE A 168 -11.17 -1.93 -10.23
CA ILE A 168 -10.34 -3.10 -9.92
C ILE A 168 -10.38 -3.50 -8.45
N SER A 169 -10.63 -2.55 -7.55
CA SER A 169 -10.57 -2.70 -6.09
C SER A 169 -11.71 -1.94 -5.42
N PRO A 170 -12.98 -2.35 -5.62
CA PRO A 170 -14.13 -1.58 -5.17
C PRO A 170 -14.22 -1.42 -3.64
N GLU A 171 -13.88 -2.44 -2.85
CA GLU A 171 -13.90 -2.32 -1.39
C GLU A 171 -12.76 -1.41 -0.90
N LEU A 172 -11.58 -1.53 -1.46
CA LEU A 172 -10.46 -0.63 -1.18
C LEU A 172 -10.82 0.82 -1.51
N TYR A 173 -11.41 1.06 -2.68
CA TYR A 173 -11.88 2.39 -3.08
C TYR A 173 -12.88 2.98 -2.07
N ILE A 174 -13.86 2.20 -1.61
CA ILE A 174 -14.87 2.64 -0.64
C ILE A 174 -14.20 3.03 0.68
N LYS A 175 -13.28 2.19 1.18
CA LYS A 175 -12.56 2.45 2.44
C LYS A 175 -11.69 3.70 2.36
N VAL A 176 -10.91 3.85 1.29
CA VAL A 176 -10.05 5.02 1.06
C VAL A 176 -10.90 6.29 0.91
N LYS A 177 -11.96 6.24 0.11
CA LYS A 177 -12.86 7.37 -0.07
C LYS A 177 -13.48 7.82 1.25
N TYR A 178 -13.91 6.90 2.09
CA TYR A 178 -14.47 7.21 3.42
C TYR A 178 -13.46 7.95 4.31
N LEU A 179 -12.17 7.59 4.27
CA LEU A 179 -11.14 8.30 5.03
C LEU A 179 -10.90 9.72 4.52
N ILE A 180 -10.87 9.89 3.19
CA ILE A 180 -10.55 11.17 2.55
C ILE A 180 -11.75 12.13 2.56
N GLU A 181 -12.95 11.60 2.33
CA GLU A 181 -14.21 12.36 2.25
C GLU A 181 -15.20 11.81 3.30
N PRO A 182 -14.95 11.99 4.60
CA PRO A 182 -15.90 11.52 5.62
C PRO A 182 -17.25 12.23 5.43
N GLU A 183 -18.33 11.44 5.43
CA GLU A 183 -19.68 12.01 5.36
C GLU A 183 -19.86 12.98 6.53
N THR A 184 -20.03 14.26 6.24
CA THR A 184 -20.43 15.23 7.24
C THR A 184 -21.84 14.87 7.70
N GLU A 185 -21.98 14.38 8.92
CA GLU A 185 -23.29 14.22 9.55
C GLU A 185 -24.03 15.56 9.49
N THR A 186 -25.06 15.61 8.65
CA THR A 186 -26.00 16.74 8.55
C THR A 186 -27.07 16.67 9.65
#